data_9d4a07fe852b6189cb725215aa748eb2
#
_entry.id   9d4a07fe852b6189cb725215aa748eb2
#
_cell.length_a   1.000
_cell.length_b   1.000
_cell.length_c   1.000
_cell.angle_alpha   90.00
_cell.angle_beta   90.00
_cell.angle_gamma   90.00
#
_symmetry.space_group_name_H-M   'P 1'
#
loop_
_entity.id
_entity.type
_entity.pdbx_description
1 polymer ?
#
loop_
_entity_poly.entity_id
_entity_poly.type
_entity_poly.pdbx_seq_one_letter_code
_entity_poly.pdbx_strand_id
1 'polypeptide(L)'
;MIYYTTLQDILEEAGLHHVENGVGLNGAVDGVNKVFTTDRKPITDRNFDDAITVDDFVVFVDGTPVKAVKVDPAFGVIELEKAPKADSVVTIDYSYASVSLRVVERARLAAMEWINKNMSAIDPCAPYNREEGKPIPGKVAELCMNYAAARLLIREYGYNQDIEGTSKDGYKRLETVKEDLQEFMKSGGVCGESSSDSTIGLGSISAYCDGDLFGRFSGTSRIRGDRCYERED
;
A
#
# COMPACT_ATOMS: atom_id res chain seq x y z
N MET A 1 4.30 -5.35 13.07
CA MET A 1 4.36 -3.86 12.88
C MET A 1 3.12 -3.49 12.09
N ILE A 2 2.39 -2.47 12.49
CA ILE A 2 1.19 -2.00 11.77
C ILE A 2 1.63 -0.94 10.77
N TYR A 3 1.31 -1.13 9.51
CA TYR A 3 1.63 -0.21 8.43
C TYR A 3 0.46 0.74 8.15
N TYR A 4 0.74 1.92 7.60
CA TYR A 4 -0.29 2.91 7.26
C TYR A 4 -0.93 2.66 5.89
N THR A 5 -0.26 1.92 5.02
CA THR A 5 -0.72 1.55 3.67
C THR A 5 -0.09 0.23 3.26
N THR A 6 -0.65 -0.47 2.27
CA THR A 6 -0.07 -1.71 1.71
C THR A 6 1.03 -1.41 0.70
N LEU A 7 1.87 -2.40 0.38
CA LEU A 7 2.85 -2.29 -0.70
C LEU A 7 2.17 -2.13 -2.04
N GLN A 8 1.04 -2.81 -2.21
CA GLN A 8 0.27 -2.80 -3.44
C GLN A 8 -0.31 -1.41 -3.74
N ASP A 9 -0.92 -0.75 -2.73
CA ASP A 9 -1.45 0.61 -2.89
C ASP A 9 -0.37 1.58 -3.37
N ILE A 10 0.84 1.48 -2.79
CA ILE A 10 1.98 2.32 -3.18
C ILE A 10 2.41 2.07 -4.63
N LEU A 11 2.45 0.80 -5.06
CA LEU A 11 2.82 0.42 -6.42
C LEU A 11 1.79 0.90 -7.45
N GLU A 12 0.51 0.79 -7.15
CA GLU A 12 -0.58 1.27 -8.01
C GLU A 12 -0.55 2.79 -8.12
N GLU A 13 -0.43 3.50 -7.01
CA GLU A 13 -0.35 4.96 -6.98
C GLU A 13 0.89 5.48 -7.75
N ALA A 14 2.01 4.76 -7.67
CA ALA A 14 3.20 5.08 -8.44
C ALA A 14 3.12 4.68 -9.94
N GLY A 15 2.10 3.90 -10.35
CA GLY A 15 2.00 3.33 -11.69
C GLY A 15 3.11 2.33 -12.03
N LEU A 16 3.60 1.63 -11.00
CA LEU A 16 4.68 0.63 -11.10
C LEU A 16 4.18 -0.81 -10.97
N HIS A 17 2.87 -0.97 -10.82
CA HIS A 17 2.15 -2.24 -10.81
C HIS A 17 1.67 -2.60 -12.23
N HIS A 18 1.83 -3.85 -12.61
CA HIS A 18 1.44 -4.36 -13.93
C HIS A 18 0.76 -5.71 -13.79
N VAL A 19 -0.18 -6.01 -14.68
CA VAL A 19 -0.90 -7.28 -14.73
C VAL A 19 -0.60 -7.97 -16.07
N GLU A 20 -0.26 -9.25 -16.04
CA GLU A 20 -0.09 -10.09 -17.21
C GLU A 20 -0.99 -11.32 -17.11
N ASN A 21 -1.60 -11.70 -18.24
CA ASN A 21 -2.51 -12.84 -18.33
C ASN A 21 -2.08 -13.77 -19.47
N GLY A 22 -2.12 -15.08 -19.23
CA GLY A 22 -1.82 -16.10 -20.22
C GLY A 22 -0.35 -16.13 -20.68
N VAL A 23 0.58 -15.61 -19.88
CA VAL A 23 1.99 -15.55 -20.22
C VAL A 23 2.65 -16.89 -19.95
N GLY A 24 3.54 -17.34 -20.86
CA GLY A 24 4.28 -18.57 -20.69
C GLY A 24 5.23 -18.54 -19.49
N LEU A 25 5.29 -19.62 -18.74
CA LEU A 25 6.27 -19.82 -17.68
C LEU A 25 7.55 -20.44 -18.22
N ASN A 26 8.70 -20.00 -17.73
CA ASN A 26 10.00 -20.56 -18.09
C ASN A 26 10.32 -21.79 -17.22
N GLY A 27 10.67 -22.86 -17.84
CA GLY A 27 11.03 -24.13 -17.20
C GLY A 27 10.91 -25.30 -18.17
N ALA A 28 11.60 -26.41 -17.91
CA ALA A 28 11.44 -27.61 -18.71
C ALA A 28 10.07 -28.24 -18.47
N VAL A 29 9.33 -28.56 -19.53
CA VAL A 29 8.05 -29.28 -19.48
C VAL A 29 8.31 -30.72 -19.93
N ASP A 30 8.93 -31.50 -19.06
CA ASP A 30 9.47 -32.83 -19.33
C ASP A 30 8.71 -33.98 -18.61
N GLY A 31 7.63 -33.66 -17.93
CA GLY A 31 6.85 -34.62 -17.13
C GLY A 31 7.40 -34.86 -15.71
N VAL A 32 8.53 -34.22 -15.35
CA VAL A 32 9.19 -34.38 -14.04
C VAL A 32 9.37 -33.07 -13.30
N ASN A 33 9.71 -32.02 -14.04
CA ASN A 33 9.94 -30.69 -13.47
C ASN A 33 8.65 -30.07 -12.95
N LYS A 34 8.72 -29.48 -11.75
CA LYS A 34 7.62 -28.78 -11.07
C LYS A 34 7.92 -27.31 -10.84
N VAL A 35 9.15 -26.86 -11.11
CA VAL A 35 9.61 -25.51 -10.79
C VAL A 35 9.69 -24.68 -12.06
N PHE A 36 9.00 -23.56 -12.05
CA PHE A 36 8.92 -22.63 -13.16
C PHE A 36 9.24 -21.22 -12.69
N THR A 37 9.56 -20.33 -13.63
CA THR A 37 9.85 -18.93 -13.33
C THR A 37 9.07 -18.01 -14.25
N THR A 38 8.67 -16.85 -13.72
CA THR A 38 8.07 -15.75 -14.50
C THR A 38 9.15 -14.94 -15.20
N ASP A 39 8.82 -14.32 -16.33
CA ASP A 39 9.72 -13.39 -17.03
C ASP A 39 9.86 -12.08 -16.25
N ARG A 40 8.76 -11.58 -15.74
CA ARG A 40 8.70 -10.34 -14.96
C ARG A 40 8.65 -10.65 -13.48
N LYS A 41 9.37 -9.84 -12.70
CA LYS A 41 9.50 -10.00 -11.24
C LYS A 41 9.83 -8.65 -10.60
N PRO A 42 9.51 -8.48 -9.31
CA PRO A 42 8.87 -9.45 -8.40
C PRO A 42 7.37 -9.65 -8.71
N ILE A 43 6.83 -10.81 -8.31
CA ILE A 43 5.37 -11.03 -8.24
C ILE A 43 4.84 -10.16 -7.11
N THR A 44 3.63 -9.58 -7.29
CA THR A 44 3.00 -8.71 -6.31
C THR A 44 1.71 -9.31 -5.75
N ASP A 45 1.29 -8.77 -4.63
CA ASP A 45 0.04 -9.08 -3.96
C ASP A 45 -1.15 -8.63 -4.83
N ARG A 46 -2.01 -9.56 -5.22
CA ARG A 46 -3.18 -9.30 -6.05
C ARG A 46 -4.46 -9.11 -5.22
N ASN A 47 -4.48 -9.68 -4.03
CA ASN A 47 -5.65 -9.66 -3.15
C ASN A 47 -5.61 -8.54 -2.10
N PHE A 48 -4.52 -7.75 -2.03
CA PHE A 48 -4.31 -6.62 -1.13
C PHE A 48 -4.26 -6.98 0.36
N ASP A 49 -3.84 -8.20 0.69
CA ASP A 49 -3.70 -8.64 2.08
C ASP A 49 -2.30 -8.38 2.68
N ASP A 50 -1.41 -7.74 1.92
CA ASP A 50 0.00 -7.41 2.23
C ASP A 50 0.88 -8.67 2.41
N ALA A 51 0.43 -9.82 1.89
CA ALA A 51 1.15 -11.08 1.89
C ALA A 51 1.13 -11.70 0.49
N ILE A 52 2.29 -12.01 -0.08
CA ILE A 52 2.35 -12.64 -1.40
C ILE A 52 2.39 -14.14 -1.24
N THR A 53 1.33 -14.79 -1.68
CA THR A 53 1.06 -16.21 -1.53
C THR A 53 0.75 -16.88 -2.87
N VAL A 54 0.42 -18.16 -2.85
CA VAL A 54 0.00 -18.91 -4.05
C VAL A 54 -1.39 -18.49 -4.56
N ASP A 55 -2.13 -17.70 -3.77
CA ASP A 55 -3.48 -17.24 -4.12
C ASP A 55 -3.45 -15.94 -4.96
N ASP A 56 -2.25 -15.31 -5.10
CA ASP A 56 -2.07 -14.07 -5.86
C ASP A 56 -1.88 -14.27 -7.37
N PHE A 57 -1.84 -15.50 -7.81
CA PHE A 57 -1.68 -15.85 -9.22
C PHE A 57 -2.39 -17.15 -9.56
N VAL A 58 -2.64 -17.37 -10.84
CA VAL A 58 -3.25 -18.61 -11.33
C VAL A 58 -2.36 -19.22 -12.41
N VAL A 59 -1.96 -20.47 -12.23
CA VAL A 59 -1.21 -21.22 -13.25
C VAL A 59 -2.15 -22.14 -14.02
N PHE A 60 -1.96 -22.21 -15.31
CA PHE A 60 -2.72 -23.08 -16.21
C PHE A 60 -1.78 -24.05 -16.91
N VAL A 61 -2.23 -25.31 -17.04
CA VAL A 61 -1.60 -26.32 -17.89
C VAL A 61 -2.62 -26.72 -18.94
N ASP A 62 -2.30 -26.52 -20.20
CA ASP A 62 -3.20 -26.73 -21.35
C ASP A 62 -4.57 -26.05 -21.15
N GLY A 63 -4.56 -24.82 -20.59
CA GLY A 63 -5.75 -24.02 -20.31
C GLY A 63 -6.55 -24.45 -19.07
N THR A 64 -6.10 -25.47 -18.33
CA THR A 64 -6.75 -25.93 -17.08
C THR A 64 -6.00 -25.38 -15.88
N PRO A 65 -6.67 -24.72 -14.90
CA PRO A 65 -6.00 -24.20 -13.71
C PRO A 65 -5.43 -25.33 -12.86
N VAL A 66 -4.20 -25.14 -12.40
CA VAL A 66 -3.47 -26.10 -11.55
C VAL A 66 -2.99 -25.44 -10.27
N LYS A 67 -2.81 -26.24 -9.23
CA LYS A 67 -2.41 -25.76 -7.92
C LYS A 67 -0.90 -25.57 -7.84
N ALA A 68 -0.48 -24.37 -7.45
CA ALA A 68 0.86 -24.09 -6.96
C ALA A 68 0.95 -24.40 -5.46
N VAL A 69 2.11 -24.80 -4.98
CA VAL A 69 2.35 -25.13 -3.56
C VAL A 69 3.35 -24.19 -2.90
N LYS A 70 4.15 -23.48 -3.71
CA LYS A 70 5.14 -22.54 -3.21
C LYS A 70 5.40 -21.43 -4.21
N VAL A 71 5.70 -20.25 -3.70
CA VAL A 71 6.16 -19.09 -4.48
C VAL A 71 7.35 -18.44 -3.80
N ASP A 72 8.32 -18.00 -4.61
CA ASP A 72 9.32 -17.01 -4.21
C ASP A 72 9.06 -15.76 -5.06
N PRO A 73 8.33 -14.77 -4.51
CA PRO A 73 7.89 -13.62 -5.28
C PRO A 73 9.05 -12.75 -5.76
N ALA A 74 10.15 -12.68 -5.00
CA ALA A 74 11.29 -11.83 -5.36
C ALA A 74 12.00 -12.32 -6.62
N PHE A 75 12.03 -13.63 -6.84
CA PHE A 75 12.65 -14.26 -8.00
C PHE A 75 11.65 -14.75 -9.06
N GLY A 76 10.35 -14.62 -8.77
CA GLY A 76 9.29 -15.12 -9.66
C GLY A 76 9.29 -16.63 -9.80
N VAL A 77 9.75 -17.36 -8.77
CA VAL A 77 9.83 -18.83 -8.79
C VAL A 77 8.55 -19.43 -8.24
N ILE A 78 7.97 -20.37 -8.98
CA ILE A 78 6.71 -21.04 -8.65
C ILE A 78 6.92 -22.55 -8.68
N GLU A 79 6.47 -23.25 -7.65
CA GLU A 79 6.47 -24.69 -7.58
C GLU A 79 5.04 -25.24 -7.68
N LEU A 80 4.79 -26.12 -8.64
CA LEU A 80 3.51 -26.79 -8.84
C LEU A 80 3.38 -28.03 -7.96
N GLU A 81 2.17 -28.37 -7.56
CA GLU A 81 1.88 -29.61 -6.84
C GLU A 81 2.26 -30.85 -7.65
N LYS A 82 1.99 -30.83 -8.96
CA LYS A 82 2.27 -31.92 -9.89
C LYS A 82 3.04 -31.41 -11.09
N ALA A 83 3.97 -32.21 -11.59
CA ALA A 83 4.65 -31.92 -12.84
C ALA A 83 3.65 -31.97 -14.01
N PRO A 84 3.65 -30.95 -14.90
CA PRO A 84 2.89 -30.99 -16.14
C PRO A 84 3.41 -32.10 -17.04
N LYS A 85 2.54 -32.68 -17.88
CA LYS A 85 2.96 -33.68 -18.87
C LYS A 85 3.98 -33.08 -19.82
N ALA A 86 4.85 -33.93 -20.38
CA ALA A 86 5.75 -33.47 -21.41
C ALA A 86 4.98 -32.79 -22.56
N ASP A 87 5.56 -31.71 -23.09
CA ASP A 87 5.02 -30.91 -24.18
C ASP A 87 3.70 -30.15 -23.87
N SER A 88 3.23 -30.13 -22.61
CA SER A 88 2.10 -29.27 -22.21
C SER A 88 2.47 -27.79 -22.27
N VAL A 89 1.48 -26.95 -22.53
CA VAL A 89 1.63 -25.48 -22.47
C VAL A 89 1.34 -25.01 -21.05
N VAL A 90 2.34 -24.37 -20.41
CA VAL A 90 2.22 -23.84 -19.04
C VAL A 90 2.18 -22.32 -19.11
N THR A 91 1.07 -21.74 -18.65
CA THR A 91 0.86 -20.27 -18.61
C THR A 91 0.45 -19.80 -17.23
N ILE A 92 0.54 -18.50 -17.01
CA ILE A 92 0.20 -17.86 -15.73
C ILE A 92 -0.52 -16.54 -15.94
N ASP A 93 -1.46 -16.25 -15.03
CA ASP A 93 -2.04 -14.94 -14.80
C ASP A 93 -1.50 -14.41 -13.47
N TYR A 94 -0.80 -13.30 -13.49
CA TYR A 94 -0.17 -12.73 -12.30
C TYR A 94 0.02 -11.23 -12.40
N SER A 95 0.36 -10.62 -11.27
CA SER A 95 0.77 -9.22 -11.20
C SER A 95 2.24 -9.12 -10.79
N TYR A 96 2.91 -8.08 -11.29
CA TYR A 96 4.32 -7.82 -11.00
C TYR A 96 4.60 -6.32 -10.84
N ALA A 97 5.70 -6.02 -10.16
CA ALA A 97 6.21 -4.66 -10.07
C ALA A 97 7.47 -4.46 -10.94
N SER A 98 7.61 -3.25 -11.49
CA SER A 98 8.85 -2.87 -12.19
C SER A 98 10.01 -2.56 -11.24
N VAL A 99 9.77 -2.56 -9.92
CA VAL A 99 10.76 -2.28 -8.87
C VAL A 99 10.79 -3.40 -7.83
N SER A 100 11.92 -3.56 -7.15
CA SER A 100 12.06 -4.54 -6.08
C SER A 100 11.15 -4.19 -4.89
N LEU A 101 10.43 -5.17 -4.34
CA LEU A 101 9.57 -5.02 -3.16
C LEU A 101 10.33 -4.44 -1.95
N ARG A 102 11.62 -4.76 -1.80
CA ARG A 102 12.46 -4.17 -0.75
C ARG A 102 12.60 -2.65 -0.89
N VAL A 103 12.56 -2.14 -2.10
CA VAL A 103 12.60 -0.69 -2.36
C VAL A 103 11.29 -0.04 -1.99
N VAL A 104 10.17 -0.68 -2.34
CA VAL A 104 8.82 -0.22 -1.97
C VAL A 104 8.67 -0.21 -0.44
N GLU A 105 9.10 -1.28 0.23
CA GLU A 105 9.08 -1.37 1.69
C GLU A 105 9.88 -0.25 2.36
N ARG A 106 11.07 0.06 1.85
CA ARG A 106 11.85 1.19 2.37
C ARG A 106 11.17 2.54 2.15
N ALA A 107 10.47 2.72 1.03
CA ALA A 107 9.71 3.94 0.78
C ALA A 107 8.52 4.04 1.74
N ARG A 108 7.80 2.94 1.99
CA ARG A 108 6.71 2.83 2.96
C ARG A 108 7.16 3.22 4.37
N LEU A 109 8.23 2.60 4.85
CA LEU A 109 8.79 2.88 6.18
C LEU A 109 9.23 4.34 6.31
N ALA A 110 9.90 4.89 5.30
CA ALA A 110 10.32 6.28 5.31
C ALA A 110 9.14 7.26 5.29
N ALA A 111 8.02 6.90 4.63
CA ALA A 111 6.81 7.69 4.64
C ALA A 111 6.15 7.70 6.02
N MET A 112 6.04 6.53 6.65
CA MET A 112 5.51 6.40 8.02
C MET A 112 6.34 7.22 9.02
N GLU A 113 7.67 7.09 8.95
CA GLU A 113 8.59 7.84 9.82
C GLU A 113 8.45 9.35 9.61
N TRP A 114 8.33 9.79 8.35
CA TRP A 114 8.15 11.19 8.03
C TRP A 114 6.84 11.76 8.59
N ILE A 115 5.72 11.05 8.45
CA ILE A 115 4.42 11.45 9.02
C ILE A 115 4.53 11.50 10.55
N ASN A 116 5.02 10.44 11.18
CA ASN A 116 5.14 10.38 12.64
C ASN A 116 5.99 11.53 13.19
N LYS A 117 7.12 11.80 12.56
CA LYS A 117 8.01 12.90 12.97
C LYS A 117 7.33 14.27 12.94
N ASN A 118 6.51 14.52 11.92
CA ASN A 118 5.83 15.82 11.77
C ASN A 118 4.59 15.93 12.67
N MET A 119 3.87 14.83 12.87
CA MET A 119 2.60 14.84 13.59
C MET A 119 2.74 14.68 15.10
N SER A 120 3.79 14.02 15.60
CA SER A 120 3.94 13.71 17.04
C SER A 120 3.94 14.91 18.00
N ALA A 121 4.29 16.09 17.51
CA ALA A 121 4.28 17.31 18.32
C ALA A 121 2.93 18.04 18.30
N ILE A 122 2.01 17.67 17.41
CA ILE A 122 0.77 18.41 17.11
C ILE A 122 -0.45 17.56 17.43
N ASP A 123 -0.42 16.30 17.05
CA ASP A 123 -1.53 15.37 17.21
C ASP A 123 -1.22 14.32 18.31
N PRO A 124 -1.97 14.32 19.41
CA PRO A 124 -1.79 13.33 20.49
C PRO A 124 -2.09 11.90 20.03
N CYS A 125 -2.85 11.71 18.95
CA CYS A 125 -3.12 10.39 18.38
C CYS A 125 -1.91 9.82 17.60
N ALA A 126 -0.92 10.61 17.26
CA ALA A 126 0.30 10.13 16.60
C ALA A 126 1.26 9.44 17.60
N PRO A 127 2.00 8.40 17.19
CA PRO A 127 1.90 7.66 15.94
C PRO A 127 0.66 6.76 15.87
N TYR A 128 0.00 6.74 14.73
CA TYR A 128 -1.30 6.13 14.51
C TYR A 128 -1.29 4.58 14.47
N ASN A 129 -0.14 3.96 14.63
CA ASN A 129 0.05 2.51 14.66
C ASN A 129 0.39 1.96 16.05
N ARG A 130 -0.01 2.66 17.12
CA ARG A 130 0.28 2.24 18.51
C ARG A 130 -0.54 1.03 18.93
N GLU A 131 -1.79 0.96 18.48
CA GLU A 131 -2.75 -0.02 18.96
C GLU A 131 -3.13 -0.99 17.84
N GLU A 132 -2.97 -2.29 18.12
CA GLU A 132 -3.36 -3.34 17.22
C GLU A 132 -4.89 -3.40 17.11
N GLY A 133 -5.39 -3.46 15.86
CA GLY A 133 -6.82 -3.52 15.57
C GLY A 133 -7.52 -2.16 15.42
N LYS A 134 -6.86 -1.04 15.72
CA LYS A 134 -7.40 0.27 15.37
C LYS A 134 -7.15 0.59 13.90
N PRO A 135 -8.17 1.05 13.16
CA PRO A 135 -7.99 1.44 11.77
C PRO A 135 -7.08 2.66 11.67
N ILE A 136 -6.21 2.65 10.67
CA ILE A 136 -5.41 3.82 10.33
C ILE A 136 -6.33 4.90 9.73
N PRO A 137 -6.26 6.15 10.18
CA PRO A 137 -7.06 7.22 9.61
C PRO A 137 -6.81 7.37 8.11
N GLY A 138 -7.89 7.47 7.32
CA GLY A 138 -7.79 7.48 5.85
C GLY A 138 -6.85 8.55 5.30
N LYS A 139 -6.86 9.77 5.89
CA LYS A 139 -5.94 10.84 5.46
C LYS A 139 -4.48 10.52 5.76
N VAL A 140 -4.20 9.81 6.85
CA VAL A 140 -2.85 9.37 7.19
C VAL A 140 -2.37 8.28 6.22
N ALA A 141 -3.24 7.34 5.89
CA ALA A 141 -2.97 6.29 4.91
C ALA A 141 -2.69 6.90 3.52
N GLU A 142 -3.53 7.83 3.07
CA GLU A 142 -3.37 8.58 1.82
C GLU A 142 -2.05 9.35 1.75
N LEU A 143 -1.73 10.12 2.79
CA LEU A 143 -0.46 10.87 2.87
C LEU A 143 0.75 9.92 2.83
N CYS A 144 0.68 8.78 3.52
CA CYS A 144 1.73 7.77 3.52
C CYS A 144 1.92 7.16 2.13
N MET A 145 0.85 6.75 1.48
CA MET A 145 0.85 6.19 0.14
C MET A 145 1.45 7.18 -0.88
N ASN A 146 0.93 8.40 -0.92
CA ASN A 146 1.37 9.44 -1.86
C ASN A 146 2.83 9.83 -1.67
N TYR A 147 3.30 9.94 -0.42
CA TYR A 147 4.70 10.24 -0.12
C TYR A 147 5.62 9.10 -0.56
N ALA A 148 5.25 7.85 -0.27
CA ALA A 148 6.03 6.68 -0.68
C ALA A 148 6.08 6.55 -2.21
N ALA A 149 4.95 6.72 -2.90
CA ALA A 149 4.85 6.72 -4.35
C ALA A 149 5.72 7.82 -4.98
N ALA A 150 5.65 9.05 -4.47
CA ALA A 150 6.48 10.15 -4.94
C ALA A 150 7.98 9.83 -4.82
N ARG A 151 8.42 9.25 -3.71
CA ARG A 151 9.81 8.83 -3.52
C ARG A 151 10.26 7.74 -4.49
N LEU A 152 9.39 6.78 -4.80
CA LEU A 152 9.65 5.75 -5.79
C LEU A 152 9.83 6.37 -7.18
N LEU A 153 8.94 7.28 -7.58
CA LEU A 153 9.01 7.97 -8.87
C LEU A 153 10.29 8.80 -9.01
N ILE A 154 10.68 9.55 -7.96
CA ILE A 154 11.95 10.30 -7.95
C ILE A 154 13.13 9.34 -8.14
N ARG A 155 13.10 8.19 -7.49
CA ARG A 155 14.19 7.22 -7.60
C ARG A 155 14.28 6.60 -8.98
N GLU A 156 13.15 6.18 -9.57
CA GLU A 156 13.12 5.44 -10.84
C GLU A 156 13.32 6.36 -12.06
N TYR A 157 12.76 7.56 -12.00
CA TYR A 157 12.79 8.50 -13.14
C TYR A 157 13.70 9.70 -12.91
N GLY A 158 14.10 9.98 -11.65
CA GLY A 158 14.90 11.13 -11.30
C GLY A 158 14.20 12.47 -11.57
N TYR A 159 15.01 13.51 -11.75
CA TYR A 159 14.54 14.79 -12.27
C TYR A 159 14.68 14.76 -13.79
N ASN A 160 13.57 14.59 -14.47
CA ASN A 160 13.51 14.63 -15.93
C ASN A 160 12.49 15.69 -16.36
N GLN A 161 12.97 16.73 -17.03
CA GLN A 161 12.14 17.83 -17.52
C GLN A 161 11.07 17.37 -18.52
N ASP A 162 11.34 16.30 -19.26
CA ASP A 162 10.40 15.76 -20.26
C ASP A 162 9.15 15.13 -19.65
N ILE A 163 9.17 14.82 -18.35
CA ILE A 163 8.02 14.26 -17.62
C ILE A 163 7.38 15.25 -16.66
N GLU A 164 7.85 16.50 -16.63
CA GLU A 164 7.26 17.57 -15.81
C GLU A 164 5.77 17.76 -16.15
N GLY A 165 4.94 17.77 -15.12
CA GLY A 165 3.49 17.87 -15.28
C GLY A 165 2.78 16.58 -15.65
N THR A 166 3.49 15.45 -15.80
CA THR A 166 2.90 14.12 -16.00
C THR A 166 2.57 13.47 -14.65
N SER A 167 1.79 12.37 -14.69
CA SER A 167 1.52 11.57 -13.50
C SER A 167 2.77 10.93 -12.88
N LYS A 168 3.90 10.91 -13.60
CA LYS A 168 5.19 10.36 -13.17
C LYS A 168 6.14 11.41 -12.57
N ASP A 169 5.72 12.66 -12.44
CA ASP A 169 6.51 13.70 -11.78
C ASP A 169 6.51 13.50 -10.26
N GLY A 170 7.51 12.78 -9.78
CA GLY A 170 7.68 12.49 -8.36
C GLY A 170 7.98 13.73 -7.51
N TYR A 171 8.66 14.73 -8.05
CA TYR A 171 8.97 15.97 -7.32
C TYR A 171 7.73 16.80 -7.09
N LYS A 172 6.89 16.98 -8.12
CA LYS A 172 5.64 17.70 -8.01
C LYS A 172 4.69 17.02 -7.03
N ARG A 173 4.57 15.68 -7.12
CA ARG A 173 3.79 14.90 -6.15
C ARG A 173 4.31 15.09 -4.73
N LEU A 174 5.63 15.08 -4.54
CA LEU A 174 6.22 15.28 -3.22
C LEU A 174 5.92 16.67 -2.63
N GLU A 175 5.90 17.71 -3.46
CA GLU A 175 5.49 19.05 -3.04
C GLU A 175 4.02 19.08 -2.62
N THR A 176 3.12 18.54 -3.45
CA THR A 176 1.70 18.43 -3.11
C THR A 176 1.47 17.71 -1.78
N VAL A 177 2.13 16.56 -1.58
CA VAL A 177 1.99 15.80 -0.31
C VAL A 177 2.49 16.58 0.89
N LYS A 178 3.54 17.40 0.74
CA LYS A 178 4.02 18.28 1.82
C LYS A 178 3.03 19.39 2.13
N GLU A 179 2.40 19.96 1.12
CA GLU A 179 1.34 20.95 1.28
C GLU A 179 0.12 20.35 1.99
N ASP A 180 -0.33 19.17 1.54
CA ASP A 180 -1.42 18.41 2.17
C ASP A 180 -1.14 18.08 3.64
N LEU A 181 0.10 17.67 3.96
CA LEU A 181 0.49 17.43 5.35
C LEU A 181 0.45 18.72 6.16
N GLN A 182 0.93 19.83 5.60
CA GLN A 182 0.88 21.13 6.30
C GLN A 182 -0.56 21.57 6.58
N GLU A 183 -1.48 21.34 5.64
CA GLU A 183 -2.90 21.61 5.83
C GLU A 183 -3.49 20.71 6.92
N PHE A 184 -3.18 19.42 6.88
CA PHE A 184 -3.57 18.45 7.91
C PHE A 184 -3.03 18.82 9.29
N MET A 185 -1.78 19.29 9.39
CA MET A 185 -1.19 19.81 10.62
C MET A 185 -1.93 21.06 11.15
N LYS A 186 -2.33 21.99 10.27
CA LYS A 186 -3.09 23.20 10.65
C LYS A 186 -4.48 22.86 11.18
N SER A 187 -5.08 21.76 10.72
CA SER A 187 -6.36 21.27 11.25
C SER A 187 -6.23 20.59 12.62
N GLY A 188 -5.00 20.41 13.13
CA GLY A 188 -4.73 19.72 14.39
C GLY A 188 -4.59 18.21 14.24
N GLY A 189 -4.52 17.68 13.02
CA GLY A 189 -4.43 16.24 12.77
C GLY A 189 -5.75 15.51 13.01
N VAL A 190 -5.66 14.26 13.49
CA VAL A 190 -6.84 13.40 13.74
C VAL A 190 -7.55 13.78 15.03
N CYS A 191 -6.80 14.07 16.08
CA CYS A 191 -7.31 14.32 17.43
C CYS A 191 -7.13 15.79 17.86
N GLY A 192 -6.85 16.70 16.91
CA GLY A 192 -6.63 18.12 17.20
C GLY A 192 -7.89 18.82 17.73
N GLU A 193 -7.69 19.80 18.59
CA GLU A 193 -8.76 20.71 18.97
C GLU A 193 -9.12 21.60 17.76
N SER A 194 -10.36 21.49 17.29
CA SER A 194 -10.83 22.51 16.34
C SER A 194 -10.90 23.84 17.06
N SER A 195 -10.28 24.87 16.49
CA SER A 195 -10.53 26.26 16.93
C SER A 195 -12.04 26.48 17.00
N SER A 196 -12.49 27.14 18.04
CA SER A 196 -13.89 27.33 18.46
C SER A 196 -14.85 27.91 17.41
N ASP A 197 -14.40 28.15 16.19
CA ASP A 197 -15.18 28.79 15.13
C ASP A 197 -15.57 27.89 13.95
N SER A 198 -15.13 26.63 13.88
CA SER A 198 -15.55 25.73 12.79
C SER A 198 -16.32 24.53 13.33
N THR A 199 -17.63 24.64 13.33
CA THR A 199 -18.58 23.57 13.65
C THR A 199 -18.51 22.37 12.69
N ILE A 200 -17.80 22.48 11.58
CA ILE A 200 -17.70 21.45 10.54
C ILE A 200 -16.56 20.46 10.79
N GLY A 201 -15.46 20.89 11.42
CA GLY A 201 -14.30 20.04 11.67
C GLY A 201 -14.43 19.07 12.86
N LEU A 202 -15.27 19.41 13.83
CA LEU A 202 -15.40 18.64 15.08
C LEU A 202 -15.95 17.22 14.87
N GLY A 203 -16.91 17.09 13.96
CA GLY A 203 -17.52 15.79 13.71
C GLY A 203 -16.60 14.80 13.04
N SER A 204 -15.79 15.24 12.09
CA SER A 204 -14.86 14.38 11.37
C SER A 204 -13.68 13.92 12.24
N ILE A 205 -13.16 14.81 13.10
CA ILE A 205 -12.10 14.46 14.05
C ILE A 205 -12.59 13.43 15.08
N SER A 206 -13.81 13.61 15.57
CA SER A 206 -14.43 12.65 16.50
C SER A 206 -14.56 11.27 15.88
N ALA A 207 -14.98 11.20 14.62
CA ALA A 207 -15.13 9.93 13.93
C ALA A 207 -13.80 9.17 13.81
N TYR A 208 -12.70 9.86 13.54
CA TYR A 208 -11.39 9.23 13.44
C TYR A 208 -10.87 8.73 14.79
N CYS A 209 -11.06 9.51 15.86
CA CYS A 209 -10.63 9.09 17.20
C CYS A 209 -11.44 7.92 17.75
N ASP A 210 -12.74 7.87 17.45
CA ASP A 210 -13.62 6.77 17.86
C ASP A 210 -13.47 5.51 16.96
N GLY A 211 -12.58 5.54 15.94
CA GLY A 211 -12.41 4.45 14.98
C GLY A 211 -13.59 4.28 14.03
N ASP A 212 -14.56 5.19 14.06
CA ASP A 212 -15.73 5.18 13.18
C ASP A 212 -15.50 6.09 11.98
N LEU A 213 -15.07 5.52 10.86
CA LEU A 213 -14.82 6.23 9.60
C LEU A 213 -16.08 6.92 9.05
N PHE A 214 -17.27 6.51 9.51
CA PHE A 214 -18.55 7.03 9.08
C PHE A 214 -19.43 7.49 10.26
N GLY A 215 -18.78 7.91 11.36
CA GLY A 215 -19.44 8.29 12.61
C GLY A 215 -20.66 9.17 12.38
N ARG A 216 -21.77 8.76 12.94
CA ARG A 216 -23.02 9.54 12.93
C ARG A 216 -22.79 10.76 13.79
N PHE A 217 -22.88 11.94 13.19
CA PHE A 217 -22.90 13.20 13.90
C PHE A 217 -24.13 13.24 14.83
N SER A 218 -23.98 12.87 16.07
CA SER A 218 -24.96 13.17 17.09
C SER A 218 -24.51 14.44 17.80
N GLY A 219 -25.19 15.53 17.50
CA GLY A 219 -25.00 16.91 17.93
C GLY A 219 -24.18 17.21 19.17
N THR A 220 -23.53 18.33 19.15
CA THR A 220 -23.15 19.22 20.26
C THR A 220 -22.35 18.68 21.46
N SER A 221 -21.70 17.54 21.42
CA SER A 221 -20.76 17.21 22.50
C SER A 221 -19.37 17.76 22.18
N ARG A 222 -18.91 18.68 23.01
CA ARG A 222 -17.54 19.21 22.98
C ARG A 222 -16.57 18.08 23.32
N ILE A 223 -15.83 17.61 22.32
CA ILE A 223 -14.75 16.65 22.54
C ILE A 223 -13.50 17.44 22.92
N ARG A 224 -12.93 17.14 24.07
CA ARG A 224 -11.60 17.65 24.42
C ARG A 224 -10.56 16.74 23.78
N GLY A 225 -9.55 17.30 23.11
CA GLY A 225 -8.52 16.57 22.35
C GLY A 225 -7.74 15.50 23.13
N ASP A 226 -7.67 15.65 24.45
CA ASP A 226 -6.98 14.74 25.36
C ASP A 226 -7.77 13.48 25.71
N ARG A 227 -9.00 13.29 25.20
CA ARG A 227 -9.86 12.15 25.51
C ARG A 227 -9.93 11.06 24.45
N CYS A 228 -9.20 11.19 23.36
CA CYS A 228 -9.17 10.15 22.31
C CYS A 228 -8.67 8.79 22.84
N TYR A 229 -7.96 8.79 23.99
CA TYR A 229 -7.40 7.59 24.60
C TYR A 229 -8.10 7.14 25.90
N GLU A 230 -9.06 7.91 26.43
CA GLU A 230 -9.67 7.63 27.74
C GLU A 230 -11.04 6.93 27.69
N ARG A 231 -11.51 6.52 26.53
CA ARG A 231 -12.72 5.69 26.46
C ARG A 231 -12.35 4.23 26.55
N GLU A 232 -12.17 3.77 27.76
CA GLU A 232 -12.47 2.40 28.14
C GLU A 232 -14.00 2.29 28.24
N ASP A 233 -14.60 1.50 27.30
CA ASP A 233 -15.81 0.69 27.54
C ASP A 233 -15.99 -0.25 26.35
#